data_0c3321e8eda9e39ee7fe003b58e24246
#
_entry.id   0c3321e8eda9e39ee7fe003b58e24246
#
_cell.length_a   1.000
_cell.length_b   1.000
_cell.length_c   1.000
_cell.angle_alpha   90.00
_cell.angle_beta   90.00
_cell.angle_gamma   90.00
#
_symmetry.space_group_name_H-M   'P 1'
#
loop_
_entity.id
_entity.type
_entity.pdbx_description
1 polymer ?
#
loop_
_entity_poly.entity_id
_entity_poly.type
_entity_poly.pdbx_seq_one_letter_code
_entity_poly.pdbx_strand_id
1 'polypeptide(L)'
;MREVNSNTVIKEVEQIVEKACSRDTNVFGYNIWTHHITQVVKIGKKIAGRFNADPEIVEIAALLHDYAGIKDHSLHKEHHMHGAIEGGKILKDLNYPEQKIEAVKHCIRNHRGSVPGKRGTPEAECLASADAIAHIEYVPSLFYLAYAKFDMNIDDGTDWIRKKLNRTYKKINPELRYLIDEKYKSAINLVAKKEAQL
;
A
#
# COMPACT_ATOMS: atom_id res chain seq x y z
N MET A 1 26.54 20.52 -7.48
CA MET A 1 25.87 19.21 -7.41
C MET A 1 24.92 19.12 -8.60
N ARG A 2 24.96 18.06 -9.42
CA ARG A 2 23.97 17.89 -10.50
C ARG A 2 22.61 17.64 -9.84
N GLU A 3 21.61 18.42 -10.21
CA GLU A 3 20.21 18.12 -9.83
C GLU A 3 19.87 16.71 -10.32
N VAL A 4 19.48 15.85 -9.40
CA VAL A 4 19.05 14.50 -9.73
C VAL A 4 17.68 14.60 -10.40
N ASN A 5 17.55 14.07 -11.59
CA ASN A 5 16.29 14.08 -12.33
C ASN A 5 15.29 13.13 -11.64
N SER A 6 14.23 13.70 -11.06
CA SER A 6 13.17 12.97 -10.35
C SER A 6 12.59 11.80 -11.16
N ASN A 7 12.38 12.00 -12.46
CA ASN A 7 11.86 10.93 -13.33
C ASN A 7 12.83 9.74 -13.44
N THR A 8 14.14 9.99 -13.35
CA THR A 8 15.13 8.91 -13.34
C THR A 8 15.05 8.13 -12.02
N VAL A 9 14.97 8.83 -10.90
CA VAL A 9 14.85 8.17 -9.58
C VAL A 9 13.57 7.32 -9.50
N ILE A 10 12.43 7.84 -9.94
CA ILE A 10 11.17 7.09 -9.96
C ILE A 10 11.31 5.80 -10.77
N LYS A 11 11.90 5.86 -11.98
CA LYS A 11 12.11 4.68 -12.84
C LYS A 11 13.04 3.64 -12.18
N GLU A 12 14.11 4.08 -11.55
CA GLU A 12 15.04 3.17 -10.86
C GLU A 12 14.36 2.50 -9.67
N VAL A 13 13.59 3.25 -8.87
CA VAL A 13 12.81 2.71 -7.76
C VAL A 13 11.77 1.71 -8.27
N GLU A 14 11.05 2.04 -9.35
CA GLU A 14 10.07 1.17 -10.00
C GLU A 14 10.71 -0.18 -10.39
N GLN A 15 11.86 -0.16 -11.08
CA GLN A 15 12.58 -1.37 -11.48
C GLN A 15 13.05 -2.20 -10.27
N ILE A 16 13.54 -1.55 -9.21
CA ILE A 16 13.99 -2.23 -7.98
C ILE A 16 12.81 -2.97 -7.33
N VAL A 17 11.65 -2.30 -7.20
CA VAL A 17 10.47 -2.88 -6.56
C VAL A 17 9.86 -3.97 -7.43
N GLU A 18 9.70 -3.76 -8.73
CA GLU A 18 9.20 -4.78 -9.65
C GLU A 18 10.07 -6.04 -9.64
N LYS A 19 11.40 -5.86 -9.68
CA LYS A 19 12.35 -6.97 -9.56
C LYS A 19 12.21 -7.72 -8.24
N ALA A 20 11.93 -7.04 -7.13
CA ALA A 20 11.66 -7.69 -5.86
C ALA A 20 10.35 -8.49 -5.91
N CYS A 21 9.30 -7.93 -6.54
CA CYS A 21 8.01 -8.61 -6.71
C CYS A 21 8.11 -9.88 -7.57
N SER A 22 9.03 -9.94 -8.53
CA SER A 22 9.23 -11.08 -9.43
C SER A 22 10.04 -12.24 -8.85
N ARG A 23 10.59 -12.10 -7.64
CA ARG A 23 11.39 -13.16 -7.00
C ARG A 23 10.52 -14.29 -6.47
N ASP A 24 10.99 -15.52 -6.56
CA ASP A 24 10.32 -16.69 -5.99
C ASP A 24 10.19 -16.63 -4.46
N THR A 25 11.06 -15.86 -3.80
CA THR A 25 11.00 -15.61 -2.34
C THR A 25 9.86 -14.68 -1.92
N ASN A 26 9.24 -13.97 -2.87
CA ASN A 26 8.08 -13.12 -2.60
C ASN A 26 6.82 -13.98 -2.40
N VAL A 27 6.40 -14.16 -1.15
CA VAL A 27 5.24 -14.99 -0.79
C VAL A 27 3.92 -14.49 -1.38
N PHE A 28 3.81 -13.18 -1.68
CA PHE A 28 2.60 -12.59 -2.27
C PHE A 28 2.47 -12.91 -3.77
N GLY A 29 3.57 -13.32 -4.42
CA GLY A 29 3.66 -13.53 -5.86
C GLY A 29 3.68 -12.22 -6.65
N TYR A 30 4.00 -12.32 -7.95
CA TYR A 30 4.12 -11.14 -8.83
C TYR A 30 2.84 -10.29 -8.92
N ASN A 31 1.69 -10.89 -8.62
CA ASN A 31 0.40 -10.18 -8.61
C ASN A 31 0.36 -8.98 -7.65
N ILE A 32 1.22 -8.93 -6.63
CA ILE A 32 1.33 -7.75 -5.76
C ILE A 32 1.80 -6.52 -6.53
N TRP A 33 2.68 -6.70 -7.54
CA TRP A 33 3.10 -5.63 -8.44
C TRP A 33 1.92 -5.08 -9.24
N THR A 34 1.25 -5.95 -10.00
CA THR A 34 0.21 -5.55 -10.98
C THR A 34 -1.11 -5.13 -10.35
N HIS A 35 -1.51 -5.74 -9.23
CA HIS A 35 -2.83 -5.56 -8.62
C HIS A 35 -2.80 -4.79 -7.29
N HIS A 36 -1.61 -4.40 -6.82
CA HIS A 36 -1.50 -3.59 -5.61
C HIS A 36 -0.53 -2.41 -5.81
N ILE A 37 0.78 -2.63 -5.93
CA ILE A 37 1.77 -1.54 -5.97
C ILE A 37 1.45 -0.52 -7.07
N THR A 38 1.30 -0.95 -8.32
CA THR A 38 0.99 -0.05 -9.43
C THR A 38 -0.35 0.67 -9.26
N GLN A 39 -1.32 0.04 -8.59
CA GLN A 39 -2.61 0.65 -8.32
C GLN A 39 -2.52 1.72 -7.22
N VAL A 40 -1.73 1.47 -6.17
CA VAL A 40 -1.46 2.49 -5.13
C VAL A 40 -0.79 3.70 -5.75
N VAL A 41 0.20 3.52 -6.62
CA VAL A 41 0.85 4.60 -7.39
C VAL A 41 -0.18 5.39 -8.19
N LYS A 42 -0.99 4.70 -9.02
CA LYS A 42 -2.00 5.33 -9.88
C LYS A 42 -3.03 6.12 -9.07
N ILE A 43 -3.53 5.54 -7.98
CA ILE A 43 -4.52 6.18 -7.12
C ILE A 43 -3.87 7.37 -6.38
N GLY A 44 -2.69 7.18 -5.80
CA GLY A 44 -1.96 8.23 -5.09
C GLY A 44 -1.75 9.47 -5.95
N LYS A 45 -1.27 9.30 -7.19
CA LYS A 45 -1.12 10.41 -8.15
C LYS A 45 -2.45 11.10 -8.46
N LYS A 46 -3.54 10.33 -8.60
CA LYS A 46 -4.88 10.88 -8.89
C LYS A 46 -5.43 11.74 -7.75
N ILE A 47 -5.16 11.35 -6.49
CA ILE A 47 -5.73 12.03 -5.33
C ILE A 47 -4.77 13.03 -4.66
N ALA A 48 -3.48 13.08 -5.04
CA ALA A 48 -2.47 13.95 -4.43
C ALA A 48 -2.92 15.43 -4.38
N GLY A 49 -3.48 15.94 -5.47
CA GLY A 49 -3.96 17.32 -5.52
C GLY A 49 -5.08 17.65 -4.52
N ARG A 50 -5.85 16.65 -4.07
CA ARG A 50 -6.90 16.86 -3.06
C ARG A 50 -6.35 17.09 -1.65
N PHE A 51 -5.13 16.64 -1.42
CA PHE A 51 -4.41 16.83 -0.17
C PHE A 51 -3.40 17.98 -0.23
N ASN A 52 -3.23 18.61 -1.39
CA ASN A 52 -2.10 19.50 -1.66
C ASN A 52 -0.74 18.82 -1.35
N ALA A 53 -0.63 17.53 -1.66
CA ALA A 53 0.53 16.71 -1.44
C ALA A 53 1.50 16.79 -2.64
N ASP A 54 2.80 16.67 -2.38
CA ASP A 54 3.80 16.54 -3.44
C ASP A 54 3.62 15.19 -4.15
N PRO A 55 3.22 15.18 -5.44
CA PRO A 55 2.94 13.94 -6.18
C PRO A 55 4.19 13.08 -6.38
N GLU A 56 5.39 13.65 -6.42
CA GLU A 56 6.65 12.92 -6.52
C GLU A 56 6.92 12.12 -5.24
N ILE A 57 6.76 12.75 -4.08
CA ILE A 57 6.92 12.07 -2.77
C ILE A 57 5.89 10.95 -2.64
N VAL A 58 4.63 11.21 -3.01
CA VAL A 58 3.55 10.20 -2.97
C VAL A 58 3.88 9.01 -3.88
N GLU A 59 4.35 9.26 -5.11
CA GLU A 59 4.68 8.22 -6.08
C GLU A 59 5.80 7.31 -5.59
N ILE A 60 6.91 7.89 -5.13
CA ILE A 60 8.06 7.13 -4.59
C ILE A 60 7.66 6.35 -3.33
N ALA A 61 6.90 6.99 -2.43
CA ALA A 61 6.44 6.33 -1.23
C ALA A 61 5.45 5.19 -1.54
N ALA A 62 4.59 5.34 -2.54
CA ALA A 62 3.68 4.30 -3.00
C ALA A 62 4.43 3.10 -3.60
N LEU A 63 5.51 3.31 -4.35
CA LEU A 63 6.36 2.23 -4.85
C LEU A 63 7.02 1.45 -3.71
N LEU A 64 7.47 2.14 -2.65
CA LEU A 64 8.32 1.55 -1.61
C LEU A 64 7.55 1.06 -0.36
N HIS A 65 6.25 1.38 -0.19
CA HIS A 65 5.56 1.21 1.09
C HIS A 65 5.54 -0.23 1.62
N ASP A 66 5.45 -1.22 0.74
CA ASP A 66 5.42 -2.65 1.08
C ASP A 66 6.73 -3.38 0.76
N TYR A 67 7.76 -2.67 0.23
CA TYR A 67 8.99 -3.26 -0.28
C TYR A 67 9.67 -4.21 0.71
N ALA A 68 9.74 -3.85 2.00
CA ALA A 68 10.39 -4.69 2.99
C ALA A 68 9.70 -6.05 3.16
N GLY A 69 8.36 -6.07 3.21
CA GLY A 69 7.58 -7.30 3.31
C GLY A 69 7.60 -8.15 2.04
N ILE A 70 7.76 -7.51 0.87
CA ILE A 70 7.93 -8.18 -0.42
C ILE A 70 9.31 -8.83 -0.50
N LYS A 71 10.35 -8.11 -0.09
CA LYS A 71 11.74 -8.57 -0.09
C LYS A 71 11.96 -9.73 0.88
N ASP A 72 11.38 -9.63 2.07
CA ASP A 72 11.49 -10.61 3.15
C ASP A 72 10.20 -10.66 3.97
N HIS A 73 9.47 -11.78 3.86
CA HIS A 73 8.20 -11.96 4.56
C HIS A 73 8.31 -11.90 6.08
N SER A 74 9.44 -12.24 6.65
CA SER A 74 9.68 -12.14 8.10
C SER A 74 9.53 -10.71 8.62
N LEU A 75 9.75 -9.71 7.75
CA LEU A 75 9.62 -8.28 8.04
C LEU A 75 8.17 -7.76 7.87
N HIS A 76 7.25 -8.59 7.35
CA HIS A 76 5.90 -8.15 7.00
C HIS A 76 5.12 -7.56 8.18
N LYS A 77 5.31 -8.10 9.38
CA LYS A 77 4.63 -7.59 10.58
C LYS A 77 4.98 -6.12 10.87
N GLU A 78 6.23 -5.74 10.66
CA GLU A 78 6.75 -4.38 10.89
C GLU A 78 7.24 -3.73 9.57
N HIS A 79 6.63 -4.12 8.42
CA HIS A 79 7.06 -3.67 7.09
C HIS A 79 7.12 -2.15 6.94
N HIS A 80 6.28 -1.41 7.64
CA HIS A 80 6.26 0.05 7.62
C HIS A 80 7.54 0.65 8.22
N MET A 81 8.11 0.04 9.27
CA MET A 81 9.37 0.48 9.88
C MET A 81 10.56 0.07 9.03
N HIS A 82 10.61 -1.21 8.67
CA HIS A 82 11.68 -1.75 7.82
C HIS A 82 11.65 -1.15 6.41
N GLY A 83 10.46 -0.92 5.83
CA GLY A 83 10.28 -0.27 4.54
C GLY A 83 10.81 1.15 4.49
N ALA A 84 10.62 1.92 5.56
CA ALA A 84 11.19 3.26 5.66
C ALA A 84 12.73 3.23 5.72
N ILE A 85 13.32 2.23 6.39
CA ILE A 85 14.78 2.05 6.45
C ILE A 85 15.33 1.64 5.08
N GLU A 86 14.77 0.59 4.49
CA GLU A 86 15.24 0.06 3.20
C GLU A 86 14.99 1.07 2.06
N GLY A 87 13.82 1.70 2.03
CA GLY A 87 13.50 2.76 1.06
C GLY A 87 14.47 3.95 1.18
N GLY A 88 14.79 4.37 2.42
CA GLY A 88 15.77 5.41 2.65
C GLY A 88 17.17 5.06 2.12
N LYS A 89 17.62 3.80 2.28
CA LYS A 89 18.89 3.33 1.70
C LYS A 89 18.89 3.39 0.18
N ILE A 90 17.83 2.84 -0.45
CA ILE A 90 17.66 2.87 -1.91
C ILE A 90 17.74 4.30 -2.44
N LEU A 91 17.01 5.23 -1.84
CA LEU A 91 16.97 6.63 -2.29
C LEU A 91 18.31 7.34 -2.06
N LYS A 92 19.03 7.01 -0.98
CA LYS A 92 20.37 7.54 -0.72
C LYS A 92 21.37 7.06 -1.78
N ASP A 93 21.32 5.78 -2.15
CA ASP A 93 22.20 5.21 -3.18
C ASP A 93 21.92 5.84 -4.56
N LEU A 94 20.67 6.30 -4.80
CA LEU A 94 20.27 7.05 -5.98
C LEU A 94 20.58 8.56 -5.89
N ASN A 95 21.26 9.01 -4.83
CA ASN A 95 21.56 10.41 -4.56
C ASN A 95 20.33 11.34 -4.50
N TYR A 96 19.18 10.81 -4.05
CA TYR A 96 17.96 11.59 -3.89
C TYR A 96 18.13 12.60 -2.74
N PRO A 97 17.51 13.79 -2.80
CA PRO A 97 17.70 14.83 -1.77
C PRO A 97 17.27 14.36 -0.38
N GLU A 98 18.13 14.56 0.64
CA GLU A 98 17.92 14.06 2.00
C GLU A 98 16.56 14.49 2.58
N GLN A 99 16.15 15.74 2.38
CA GLN A 99 14.86 16.24 2.85
C GLN A 99 13.69 15.46 2.24
N LYS A 100 13.77 15.10 0.95
CA LYS A 100 12.75 14.29 0.26
C LYS A 100 12.80 12.83 0.72
N ILE A 101 14.01 12.28 1.01
CA ILE A 101 14.16 10.95 1.60
C ILE A 101 13.39 10.86 2.92
N GLU A 102 13.57 11.82 3.81
CA GLU A 102 12.86 11.83 5.10
C GLU A 102 11.34 11.97 4.92
N ALA A 103 10.88 12.75 3.95
CA ALA A 103 9.45 12.84 3.62
C ALA A 103 8.87 11.49 3.14
N VAL A 104 9.57 10.78 2.24
CA VAL A 104 9.18 9.44 1.79
C VAL A 104 9.18 8.44 2.94
N LYS A 105 10.22 8.42 3.77
CA LYS A 105 10.31 7.56 4.97
C LYS A 105 9.16 7.84 5.95
N HIS A 106 8.79 9.11 6.13
CA HIS A 106 7.66 9.49 6.97
C HIS A 106 6.35 8.90 6.42
N CYS A 107 6.11 9.00 5.12
CA CYS A 107 4.94 8.42 4.47
C CYS A 107 4.87 6.90 4.70
N ILE A 108 5.99 6.18 4.46
CA ILE A 108 6.06 4.74 4.63
C ILE A 108 5.80 4.32 6.08
N ARG A 109 6.38 5.00 7.08
CA ARG A 109 6.15 4.69 8.50
C ARG A 109 4.69 4.84 8.91
N ASN A 110 3.97 5.80 8.32
CA ASN A 110 2.63 6.18 8.76
C ASN A 110 1.50 5.69 7.85
N HIS A 111 1.79 4.88 6.80
CA HIS A 111 0.75 4.41 5.89
C HIS A 111 -0.16 3.35 6.52
N ARG A 112 0.32 2.60 7.52
CA ARG A 112 -0.36 1.42 8.07
C ARG A 112 -1.56 1.80 8.94
N GLY A 113 -2.74 1.24 8.63
CA GLY A 113 -3.98 1.53 9.37
C GLY A 113 -4.12 0.86 10.74
N SER A 114 -3.22 -0.08 11.09
CA SER A 114 -3.23 -0.78 12.38
C SER A 114 -2.31 -0.14 13.43
N VAL A 115 -1.56 0.89 13.05
CA VAL A 115 -0.69 1.63 13.96
C VAL A 115 -1.38 2.94 14.33
N PRO A 116 -1.65 3.20 15.64
CA PRO A 116 -2.23 4.46 16.07
C PRO A 116 -1.25 5.62 15.81
N GLY A 117 -1.76 6.73 15.31
CA GLY A 117 -0.97 7.94 15.12
C GLY A 117 -1.59 8.88 14.10
N LYS A 118 -1.23 10.16 14.20
CA LYS A 118 -1.54 11.14 13.15
C LYS A 118 -0.52 10.97 12.03
N ARG A 119 -0.97 10.88 10.79
CA ARG A 119 -0.08 10.79 9.62
C ARG A 119 0.80 12.03 9.45
N GLY A 120 0.32 13.17 9.88
CA GLY A 120 1.12 14.39 10.12
C GLY A 120 1.44 15.22 8.88
N THR A 121 1.41 14.60 7.68
CA THR A 121 1.65 15.30 6.40
C THR A 121 0.61 14.95 5.36
N PRO A 122 0.37 15.86 4.38
CA PRO A 122 -0.51 15.60 3.24
C PRO A 122 -0.12 14.34 2.45
N GLU A 123 1.17 14.10 2.23
CA GLU A 123 1.69 12.95 1.48
C GLU A 123 1.41 11.64 2.22
N ALA A 124 1.60 11.60 3.55
CA ALA A 124 1.32 10.40 4.35
C ALA A 124 -0.18 10.09 4.39
N GLU A 125 -1.04 11.11 4.46
CA GLU A 125 -2.50 10.95 4.37
C GLU A 125 -2.92 10.45 2.99
N CYS A 126 -2.31 11.01 1.93
CA CYS A 126 -2.54 10.61 0.55
C CYS A 126 -2.14 9.15 0.32
N LEU A 127 -0.92 8.74 0.70
CA LEU A 127 -0.45 7.36 0.57
C LEU A 127 -1.34 6.37 1.31
N ALA A 128 -1.69 6.67 2.57
CA ALA A 128 -2.52 5.78 3.36
C ALA A 128 -3.92 5.60 2.77
N SER A 129 -4.51 6.66 2.22
CA SER A 129 -5.80 6.59 1.53
C SER A 129 -5.69 5.84 0.20
N ALA A 130 -4.61 6.07 -0.58
CA ALA A 130 -4.37 5.39 -1.85
C ALA A 130 -4.22 3.87 -1.67
N ASP A 131 -3.41 3.42 -0.69
CA ASP A 131 -3.25 2.00 -0.35
C ASP A 131 -4.58 1.38 0.07
N ALA A 132 -5.35 2.09 0.90
CA ALA A 132 -6.65 1.60 1.33
C ALA A 132 -7.65 1.49 0.16
N ILE A 133 -7.73 2.48 -0.71
CA ILE A 133 -8.59 2.45 -1.90
C ILE A 133 -8.16 1.31 -2.82
N ALA A 134 -6.85 1.09 -3.05
CA ALA A 134 -6.36 0.01 -3.89
C ALA A 134 -6.83 -1.37 -3.42
N HIS A 135 -6.81 -1.65 -2.11
CA HIS A 135 -7.34 -2.89 -1.56
C HIS A 135 -8.83 -3.11 -1.84
N ILE A 136 -9.64 -2.06 -1.83
CA ILE A 136 -11.08 -2.15 -2.10
C ILE A 136 -11.34 -2.20 -3.62
N GLU A 137 -10.53 -1.49 -4.42
CA GLU A 137 -10.61 -1.57 -5.88
C GLU A 137 -10.33 -2.98 -6.40
N TYR A 138 -9.41 -3.69 -5.76
CA TYR A 138 -8.96 -5.02 -6.18
C TYR A 138 -9.25 -6.10 -5.13
N VAL A 139 -10.49 -6.15 -4.64
CA VAL A 139 -10.95 -7.19 -3.68
C VAL A 139 -10.54 -8.61 -4.07
N PRO A 140 -10.55 -9.04 -5.35
CA PRO A 140 -10.05 -10.36 -5.74
C PRO A 140 -8.64 -10.68 -5.24
N SER A 141 -7.76 -9.67 -5.10
CA SER A 141 -6.43 -9.87 -4.52
C SER A 141 -6.47 -10.33 -3.05
N LEU A 142 -7.46 -9.91 -2.28
CA LEU A 142 -7.64 -10.35 -0.90
C LEU A 142 -8.08 -11.81 -0.83
N PHE A 143 -8.96 -12.25 -1.73
CA PHE A 143 -9.35 -13.66 -1.86
C PHE A 143 -8.16 -14.53 -2.26
N TYR A 144 -7.38 -14.08 -3.25
CA TYR A 144 -6.15 -14.76 -3.66
C TYR A 144 -5.15 -14.90 -2.49
N LEU A 145 -4.94 -13.84 -1.72
CA LEU A 145 -4.06 -13.89 -0.55
C LEU A 145 -4.58 -14.88 0.50
N ALA A 146 -5.87 -14.80 0.87
CA ALA A 146 -6.45 -15.63 1.91
C ALA A 146 -6.38 -17.13 1.53
N TYR A 147 -6.83 -17.48 0.33
CA TYR A 147 -7.04 -18.88 -0.04
C TYR A 147 -5.86 -19.52 -0.76
N ALA A 148 -5.16 -18.77 -1.63
CA ALA A 148 -4.08 -19.33 -2.43
C ALA A 148 -2.68 -19.10 -1.85
N LYS A 149 -2.51 -18.08 -1.01
CA LYS A 149 -1.20 -17.75 -0.44
C LYS A 149 -1.07 -18.09 1.03
N PHE A 150 -2.13 -17.88 1.81
CA PHE A 150 -2.12 -18.14 3.25
C PHE A 150 -2.82 -19.47 3.61
N ASP A 151 -3.28 -20.21 2.60
CA ASP A 151 -3.91 -21.53 2.75
C ASP A 151 -5.03 -21.57 3.80
N MET A 152 -5.80 -20.48 3.89
CA MET A 152 -6.91 -20.38 4.84
C MET A 152 -8.09 -21.23 4.35
N ASN A 153 -8.81 -21.87 5.28
CA ASN A 153 -10.11 -22.46 4.96
C ASN A 153 -11.15 -21.37 4.64
N ILE A 154 -12.32 -21.76 4.14
CA ILE A 154 -13.35 -20.82 3.66
C ILE A 154 -13.81 -19.87 4.77
N ASP A 155 -14.06 -20.38 5.97
CA ASP A 155 -14.58 -19.57 7.08
C ASP A 155 -13.55 -18.56 7.59
N ASP A 156 -12.33 -19.03 7.88
CA ASP A 156 -11.23 -18.18 8.35
C ASP A 156 -10.83 -17.13 7.31
N GLY A 157 -10.74 -17.54 6.04
CA GLY A 157 -10.41 -16.66 4.94
C GLY A 157 -11.47 -15.56 4.73
N THR A 158 -12.75 -15.95 4.77
CA THR A 158 -13.86 -15.00 4.67
C THR A 158 -13.86 -14.00 5.84
N ASP A 159 -13.63 -14.48 7.06
CA ASP A 159 -13.55 -13.62 8.25
C ASP A 159 -12.33 -12.67 8.19
N TRP A 160 -11.20 -13.18 7.73
CA TRP A 160 -9.99 -12.37 7.51
C TRP A 160 -10.22 -11.27 6.48
N ILE A 161 -10.83 -11.60 5.31
CA ILE A 161 -11.15 -10.63 4.26
C ILE A 161 -12.10 -9.55 4.80
N ARG A 162 -13.16 -9.95 5.50
CA ARG A 162 -14.13 -9.04 6.10
C ARG A 162 -13.46 -8.07 7.09
N LYS A 163 -12.62 -8.58 7.99
CA LYS A 163 -11.84 -7.75 8.94
C LYS A 163 -10.88 -6.81 8.21
N LYS A 164 -10.21 -7.30 7.16
CA LYS A 164 -9.29 -6.49 6.35
C LYS A 164 -10.05 -5.37 5.64
N LEU A 165 -11.18 -5.63 4.98
CA LEU A 165 -12.00 -4.63 4.29
C LEU A 165 -12.50 -3.55 5.26
N ASN A 166 -13.04 -3.93 6.43
CA ASN A 166 -13.51 -2.98 7.44
C ASN A 166 -12.38 -2.05 7.93
N ARG A 167 -11.22 -2.63 8.26
CA ARG A 167 -10.05 -1.85 8.69
C ARG A 167 -9.55 -0.93 7.60
N THR A 168 -9.50 -1.42 6.37
CA THR A 168 -9.07 -0.68 5.20
C THR A 168 -9.99 0.51 4.91
N TYR A 169 -11.31 0.30 4.92
CA TYR A 169 -12.27 1.38 4.71
C TYR A 169 -12.17 2.48 5.78
N LYS A 170 -12.00 2.11 7.04
CA LYS A 170 -11.81 3.08 8.14
C LYS A 170 -10.53 3.92 7.98
N LYS A 171 -9.52 3.37 7.32
CA LYS A 171 -8.24 4.03 7.05
C LYS A 171 -8.33 5.15 6.03
N ILE A 172 -9.30 5.07 5.09
CA ILE A 172 -9.51 6.09 4.04
C ILE A 172 -9.93 7.41 4.68
N ASN A 173 -9.31 8.51 4.25
CA ASN A 173 -9.76 9.84 4.61
C ASN A 173 -11.26 9.99 4.33
N PRO A 174 -12.07 10.46 5.30
CA PRO A 174 -13.52 10.54 5.16
C PRO A 174 -14.00 11.25 3.89
N GLU A 175 -13.28 12.30 3.46
CA GLU A 175 -13.61 13.08 2.26
C GLU A 175 -13.43 12.29 0.94
N LEU A 176 -12.74 11.16 0.98
CA LEU A 176 -12.51 10.32 -0.20
C LEU A 176 -13.37 9.05 -0.23
N ARG A 177 -14.12 8.74 0.83
CA ARG A 177 -14.87 7.47 0.93
C ARG A 177 -15.91 7.32 -0.18
N TYR A 178 -16.51 8.44 -0.62
CA TYR A 178 -17.48 8.42 -1.70
C TYR A 178 -16.94 7.80 -3.01
N LEU A 179 -15.62 7.81 -3.21
CA LEU A 179 -14.98 7.20 -4.39
C LEU A 179 -15.11 5.68 -4.41
N ILE A 180 -15.34 5.06 -3.25
CA ILE A 180 -15.25 3.61 -3.08
C ILE A 180 -16.43 3.00 -2.32
N ASP A 181 -17.37 3.81 -1.83
CA ASP A 181 -18.49 3.38 -0.97
C ASP A 181 -19.31 2.23 -1.56
N GLU A 182 -19.72 2.33 -2.81
CA GLU A 182 -20.53 1.31 -3.47
C GLU A 182 -19.78 -0.02 -3.59
N LYS A 183 -18.51 0.04 -3.95
CA LYS A 183 -17.67 -1.14 -4.07
C LYS A 183 -17.39 -1.78 -2.72
N TYR A 184 -17.13 -0.96 -1.70
CA TYR A 184 -16.98 -1.43 -0.32
C TYR A 184 -18.23 -2.14 0.19
N LYS A 185 -19.44 -1.53 0.01
CA LYS A 185 -20.72 -2.13 0.40
C LYS A 185 -20.96 -3.46 -0.30
N SER A 186 -20.69 -3.54 -1.60
CA SER A 186 -20.81 -4.78 -2.37
C SER A 186 -19.87 -5.85 -1.85
N ALA A 187 -18.59 -5.50 -1.61
CA ALA A 187 -17.59 -6.43 -1.10
C ALA A 187 -17.91 -6.92 0.32
N ILE A 188 -18.36 -6.06 1.21
CA ILE A 188 -18.77 -6.44 2.58
C ILE A 188 -19.98 -7.36 2.57
N ASN A 189 -20.98 -7.09 1.73
CA ASN A 189 -22.15 -7.95 1.60
C ASN A 189 -21.78 -9.36 1.11
N LEU A 190 -20.80 -9.47 0.20
CA LEU A 190 -20.34 -10.76 -0.29
C LEU A 190 -19.69 -11.63 0.80
N VAL A 191 -19.00 -10.99 1.76
CA VAL A 191 -18.29 -11.68 2.87
C VAL A 191 -19.02 -11.51 4.22
N ALA A 192 -20.27 -11.09 4.22
CA ALA A 192 -21.09 -11.00 5.42
C ALA A 192 -21.30 -12.40 6.01
N LYS A 193 -21.29 -12.50 7.34
CA LYS A 193 -21.77 -13.72 8.01
C LYS A 193 -23.24 -13.87 7.66
N LYS A 194 -23.63 -15.02 7.09
CA LYS A 194 -25.05 -15.37 7.02
C LYS A 194 -25.52 -15.54 8.44
N GLU A 195 -26.44 -14.69 8.90
CA GLU A 195 -27.28 -15.05 10.03
C GLU A 195 -28.03 -16.30 9.61
N ALA A 196 -27.97 -17.34 10.41
CA ALA A 196 -28.81 -18.51 10.18
C ALA A 196 -30.27 -18.00 10.21
N GLN A 197 -30.87 -17.89 9.04
CA GLN A 197 -32.32 -17.74 8.95
C GLN A 197 -32.88 -19.09 9.42
N LEU A 198 -33.31 -19.13 10.69
CA LEU A 198 -34.13 -20.19 11.25
C LEU A 198 -35.50 -20.17 10.60
#